data_be56d634c623782a8ead4948d2cee378
#
_entry.id   be56d634c623782a8ead4948d2cee378
#
_cell.length_a   1.000
_cell.length_b   1.000
_cell.length_c   1.000
_cell.angle_alpha   90.00
_cell.angle_beta   90.00
_cell.angle_gamma   90.00
#
_symmetry.space_group_name_H-M   'P 1'
#
loop_
_entity.id
_entity.type
_entity.pdbx_description
1 polymer ?
#
loop_
_entity_poly.entity_id
_entity_poly.type
_entity_poly.pdbx_seq_one_letter_code
_entity_poly.pdbx_strand_id
1 'polypeptide(L)'
;MANWTPGSYMVRDFSRHVMQVQAACNGQPAAVQSIDKNTWRLPDSAGEWKIDYIVYANDLSCRASMLDNERGFFDGACLFLTDPERRQEACEITLYLPDAWHIQTTLPQQSRRVFTAQNYAELIDHPFEMGAQIEVLHFEAHGIPHRIALSGHYPDFDRERLIADVKTICAYEIALFKQPAPF
;
A
#
# COMPACT_ATOMS: atom_id res chain seq x y z
N MET A 1 -7.45 11.64 -3.23
CA MET A 1 -6.19 10.91 -2.98
C MET A 1 -5.38 11.63 -1.92
N ALA A 2 -4.63 10.91 -1.09
CA ALA A 2 -3.69 11.53 -0.16
C ALA A 2 -2.65 12.36 -0.93
N ASN A 3 -2.13 13.40 -0.30
CA ASN A 3 -1.05 14.22 -0.83
C ASN A 3 0.13 14.33 0.15
N TRP A 4 0.04 13.68 1.29
CA TRP A 4 1.04 13.63 2.33
C TRP A 4 0.91 12.35 3.16
N THR A 5 2.02 11.85 3.68
CA THR A 5 2.09 10.72 4.60
C THR A 5 2.92 11.11 5.83
N PRO A 6 2.62 10.57 7.02
CA PRO A 6 3.43 10.78 8.22
C PRO A 6 4.94 10.53 7.96
N GLY A 7 5.79 11.37 8.52
CA GLY A 7 7.24 11.28 8.32
C GLY A 7 7.75 11.89 7.01
N SER A 8 6.89 12.42 6.14
CA SER A 8 7.32 13.16 4.95
C SER A 8 7.56 14.64 5.27
N TYR A 9 8.73 15.17 4.86
CA TYR A 9 9.04 16.61 4.94
C TYR A 9 8.43 17.44 3.80
N MET A 10 7.77 16.77 2.85
CA MET A 10 7.23 17.42 1.66
C MET A 10 5.79 16.98 1.44
N VAL A 11 4.95 17.92 0.97
CA VAL A 11 3.69 17.56 0.33
C VAL A 11 4.02 16.82 -0.97
N ARG A 12 3.37 15.67 -1.19
CA ARG A 12 3.59 14.79 -2.35
C ARG A 12 2.39 14.90 -3.29
N ASP A 13 2.67 15.10 -4.57
CA ASP A 13 1.63 15.07 -5.60
C ASP A 13 1.44 13.62 -6.11
N PHE A 14 0.98 12.70 -5.26
CA PHE A 14 0.79 11.28 -5.63
C PHE A 14 -0.17 11.14 -6.81
N SER A 15 -1.20 11.97 -6.84
CA SER A 15 -2.21 11.98 -7.90
C SER A 15 -1.67 12.33 -9.30
N ARG A 16 -0.43 12.83 -9.43
CA ARG A 16 0.20 13.07 -10.74
C ARG A 16 0.32 11.80 -11.58
N HIS A 17 0.30 10.64 -10.93
CA HIS A 17 0.38 9.34 -11.58
C HIS A 17 -0.99 8.72 -11.89
N VAL A 18 -2.08 9.35 -11.42
CA VAL A 18 -3.45 8.88 -11.68
C VAL A 18 -3.90 9.33 -13.07
N MET A 19 -4.36 8.38 -13.84
CA MET A 19 -4.84 8.57 -15.21
C MET A 19 -6.23 7.97 -15.39
N GLN A 20 -6.95 8.47 -16.40
CA GLN A 20 -8.20 7.86 -16.90
C GLN A 20 -9.23 7.58 -15.80
N VAL A 21 -9.48 8.54 -14.91
CA VAL A 21 -10.51 8.39 -13.88
C VAL A 21 -11.89 8.34 -14.52
N GLN A 22 -12.63 7.27 -14.29
CA GLN A 22 -13.98 7.04 -14.75
C GLN A 22 -14.86 6.66 -13.56
N ALA A 23 -16.14 6.98 -13.62
CA ALA A 23 -17.08 6.63 -12.58
C ALA A 23 -18.41 6.14 -13.15
N ALA A 24 -19.07 5.26 -12.40
CA ALA A 24 -20.44 4.83 -12.66
C ALA A 24 -21.23 4.78 -11.34
N CYS A 25 -22.50 5.17 -11.39
CA CYS A 25 -23.42 5.04 -10.28
C CYS A 25 -24.53 4.04 -10.67
N ASN A 26 -24.73 3.01 -9.87
CA ASN A 26 -25.68 1.92 -10.17
C ASN A 26 -25.50 1.33 -11.60
N GLY A 27 -24.23 1.21 -12.03
CA GLY A 27 -23.87 0.70 -13.35
C GLY A 27 -24.03 1.69 -14.51
N GLN A 28 -24.51 2.92 -14.27
CA GLN A 28 -24.64 3.96 -15.30
C GLN A 28 -23.44 4.90 -15.27
N PRO A 29 -22.80 5.19 -16.41
CA PRO A 29 -21.68 6.12 -16.48
C PRO A 29 -22.02 7.48 -15.89
N ALA A 30 -21.12 8.06 -15.12
CA ALA A 30 -21.29 9.36 -14.47
C ALA A 30 -20.12 10.30 -14.80
N ALA A 31 -20.41 11.60 -14.83
CA ALA A 31 -19.39 12.61 -15.10
C ALA A 31 -18.40 12.68 -13.93
N VAL A 32 -17.12 12.80 -14.27
CA VAL A 32 -16.01 13.03 -13.31
C VAL A 32 -15.42 14.39 -13.61
N GLN A 33 -15.39 15.26 -12.62
CA GLN A 33 -14.80 16.59 -12.72
C GLN A 33 -13.55 16.67 -11.81
N SER A 34 -12.37 16.92 -12.38
CA SER A 34 -11.20 17.28 -11.59
C SER A 34 -11.41 18.69 -11.01
N ILE A 35 -11.29 18.83 -9.68
CA ILE A 35 -11.43 20.12 -8.98
C ILE A 35 -10.06 20.72 -8.73
N ASP A 36 -9.13 19.88 -8.31
CA ASP A 36 -7.74 20.24 -8.06
C ASP A 36 -6.83 19.04 -8.41
N LYS A 37 -5.56 19.11 -8.04
CA LYS A 37 -4.56 18.07 -8.37
C LYS A 37 -4.92 16.69 -7.85
N ASN A 38 -5.58 16.57 -6.70
CA ASN A 38 -5.80 15.31 -6.00
C ASN A 38 -7.26 15.04 -5.64
N THR A 39 -8.19 15.82 -6.20
CA THR A 39 -9.62 15.75 -5.88
C THR A 39 -10.48 15.70 -7.15
N TRP A 40 -11.38 14.75 -7.18
CA TRP A 40 -12.39 14.60 -8.23
C TRP A 40 -13.79 14.72 -7.61
N ARG A 41 -14.66 15.44 -8.28
CA ARG A 41 -16.08 15.56 -7.91
C ARG A 41 -16.92 14.67 -8.79
N LEU A 42 -17.81 13.94 -8.14
CA LEU A 42 -18.86 13.15 -8.77
C LEU A 42 -20.19 13.87 -8.62
N PRO A 43 -21.20 13.60 -9.45
CA PRO A 43 -22.56 14.09 -9.27
C PRO A 43 -23.13 13.66 -7.91
N ASP A 44 -24.00 14.47 -7.34
CA ASP A 44 -24.76 14.11 -6.14
C ASP A 44 -25.85 13.09 -6.53
N SER A 45 -25.58 11.83 -6.28
CA SER A 45 -26.48 10.71 -6.61
C SER A 45 -26.37 9.63 -5.53
N ALA A 46 -27.52 9.16 -5.06
CA ALA A 46 -27.59 8.03 -4.16
C ALA A 46 -27.42 6.71 -4.93
N GLY A 47 -26.60 5.79 -4.38
CA GLY A 47 -26.41 4.47 -4.95
C GLY A 47 -25.02 3.92 -4.78
N GLU A 48 -24.75 2.79 -5.44
CA GLU A 48 -23.46 2.16 -5.48
C GLU A 48 -22.57 2.84 -6.53
N TRP A 49 -21.42 3.32 -6.08
CA TRP A 49 -20.43 3.95 -6.94
C TRP A 49 -19.29 3.00 -7.28
N LYS A 50 -18.98 2.90 -8.57
CA LYS A 50 -17.76 2.27 -9.09
C LYS A 50 -16.86 3.34 -9.68
N ILE A 51 -15.59 3.37 -9.24
CA ILE A 51 -14.58 4.30 -9.75
C ILE A 51 -13.42 3.49 -10.30
N ASP A 52 -13.18 3.61 -11.59
CA ASP A 52 -12.06 2.97 -12.28
C ASP A 52 -10.99 4.03 -12.61
N TYR A 53 -9.74 3.70 -12.36
CA TYR A 53 -8.61 4.57 -12.71
C TYR A 53 -7.33 3.76 -12.92
N ILE A 54 -6.37 4.36 -13.60
CA ILE A 54 -5.06 3.78 -13.83
C ILE A 54 -4.03 4.60 -13.07
N VAL A 55 -3.07 3.92 -12.45
CA VAL A 55 -1.91 4.55 -11.83
C VAL A 55 -0.66 4.17 -12.62
N TYR A 56 0.11 5.17 -13.05
CA TYR A 56 1.42 4.95 -13.64
C TYR A 56 2.41 4.54 -12.55
N ALA A 57 2.89 3.31 -12.63
CA ALA A 57 3.72 2.68 -11.60
C ALA A 57 5.10 2.33 -12.18
N ASN A 58 6.04 3.27 -12.11
CA ASN A 58 7.43 3.09 -12.60
C ASN A 58 8.43 3.85 -11.73
N ASP A 59 8.28 3.76 -10.40
CA ASP A 59 9.19 4.40 -9.44
C ASP A 59 9.41 3.44 -8.26
N LEU A 60 10.66 3.03 -8.05
CA LEU A 60 11.09 2.12 -6.97
C LEU A 60 11.27 2.80 -5.61
N SER A 61 10.89 4.04 -5.45
CA SER A 61 10.97 4.66 -4.11
C SER A 61 9.96 4.07 -3.14
N CYS A 62 10.27 4.08 -1.85
CA CYS A 62 9.38 3.61 -0.79
C CYS A 62 8.07 4.42 -0.65
N ARG A 63 7.90 5.48 -1.42
CA ARG A 63 6.73 6.37 -1.42
C ARG A 63 6.17 6.53 -2.84
N ALA A 64 6.17 5.45 -3.60
CA ALA A 64 5.69 5.42 -4.96
C ALA A 64 5.06 4.07 -5.30
N SER A 65 4.92 3.80 -6.58
CA SER A 65 4.45 2.51 -7.08
C SER A 65 5.35 2.05 -8.22
N MET A 66 5.66 0.77 -8.22
CA MET A 66 6.38 0.08 -9.28
C MET A 66 5.62 -1.17 -9.68
N LEU A 67 5.50 -1.40 -10.98
CA LEU A 67 4.93 -2.62 -11.52
C LEU A 67 5.63 -2.97 -12.84
N ASP A 68 6.17 -4.16 -12.90
CA ASP A 68 6.70 -4.76 -14.12
C ASP A 68 6.18 -6.21 -14.28
N ASN A 69 6.81 -7.00 -15.13
CA ASN A 69 6.42 -8.38 -15.38
C ASN A 69 6.92 -9.40 -14.32
N GLU A 70 7.76 -8.98 -13.39
CA GLU A 70 8.38 -9.82 -12.37
C GLU A 70 7.87 -9.53 -10.96
N ARG A 71 7.59 -8.23 -10.69
CA ARG A 71 7.18 -7.77 -9.36
C ARG A 71 6.30 -6.53 -9.38
N GLY A 72 5.64 -6.26 -8.27
CA GLY A 72 4.92 -5.03 -8.01
C GLY A 72 5.14 -4.56 -6.58
N PHE A 73 5.25 -3.25 -6.42
CA PHE A 73 5.28 -2.58 -5.13
C PHE A 73 4.38 -1.36 -5.16
N PHE A 74 3.65 -1.11 -4.10
CA PHE A 74 3.00 0.17 -3.90
C PHE A 74 2.91 0.55 -2.42
N ASP A 75 3.08 1.82 -2.15
CA ASP A 75 2.62 2.50 -0.95
C ASP A 75 1.14 2.87 -1.16
N GLY A 76 0.28 2.54 -0.20
CA GLY A 76 -1.16 2.73 -0.34
C GLY A 76 -1.57 4.18 -0.60
N ALA A 77 -0.82 5.16 -0.09
CA ALA A 77 -1.07 6.57 -0.36
C ALA A 77 -0.90 6.95 -1.84
N CYS A 78 -0.07 6.20 -2.57
CA CYS A 78 0.19 6.41 -4.00
C CYS A 78 -0.83 5.73 -4.91
N LEU A 79 -1.68 4.86 -4.35
CA LEU A 79 -2.61 4.05 -5.12
C LEU A 79 -4.08 4.36 -4.80
N PHE A 80 -4.46 4.39 -3.51
CA PHE A 80 -5.86 4.39 -3.14
C PHE A 80 -6.50 5.78 -3.11
N LEU A 81 -7.67 5.89 -3.74
CA LEU A 81 -8.58 7.01 -3.57
C LEU A 81 -9.45 6.80 -2.32
N THR A 82 -10.01 7.88 -1.79
CA THR A 82 -10.99 7.82 -0.71
C THR A 82 -12.05 8.90 -0.87
N ASP A 83 -13.24 8.62 -0.40
CA ASP A 83 -14.25 9.60 -0.11
C ASP A 83 -13.93 10.26 1.25
N PRO A 84 -13.81 11.59 1.34
CA PRO A 84 -13.51 12.28 2.59
C PRO A 84 -14.50 11.99 3.72
N GLU A 85 -15.77 11.73 3.40
CA GLU A 85 -16.82 11.46 4.38
C GLU A 85 -16.77 10.04 4.92
N ARG A 86 -16.16 9.10 4.15
CA ARG A 86 -16.11 7.68 4.45
C ARG A 86 -14.73 7.19 4.92
N ARG A 87 -13.83 8.08 5.29
CA ARG A 87 -12.44 7.72 5.67
C ARG A 87 -12.33 6.80 6.89
N GLN A 88 -13.36 6.77 7.73
CA GLN A 88 -13.39 5.95 8.95
C GLN A 88 -14.02 4.58 8.71
N GLU A 89 -14.53 4.32 7.51
CA GLU A 89 -15.11 3.02 7.20
C GLU A 89 -14.03 1.98 6.90
N ALA A 90 -14.34 0.72 7.22
CA ALA A 90 -13.48 -0.40 6.90
C ALA A 90 -13.35 -0.56 5.38
N CYS A 91 -12.15 -0.95 4.95
CA CYS A 91 -11.80 -1.17 3.56
C CYS A 91 -11.47 -2.65 3.33
N GLU A 92 -11.92 -3.19 2.22
CA GLU A 92 -11.49 -4.48 1.70
C GLU A 92 -10.68 -4.28 0.42
N ILE A 93 -9.57 -4.98 0.31
CA ILE A 93 -8.67 -4.92 -0.83
C ILE A 93 -8.59 -6.31 -1.46
N THR A 94 -9.00 -6.43 -2.72
CA THR A 94 -8.81 -7.64 -3.50
C THR A 94 -7.75 -7.40 -4.58
N LEU A 95 -6.70 -8.21 -4.60
CA LEU A 95 -5.63 -8.11 -5.59
C LEU A 95 -5.80 -9.15 -6.69
N TYR A 96 -5.79 -8.71 -7.95
CA TYR A 96 -5.81 -9.57 -9.13
C TYR A 96 -4.41 -9.63 -9.74
N LEU A 97 -3.71 -10.73 -9.48
CA LEU A 97 -2.30 -10.95 -9.82
C LEU A 97 -2.11 -12.27 -10.56
N PRO A 98 -1.00 -12.46 -11.29
CA PRO A 98 -0.61 -13.77 -11.80
C PRO A 98 -0.59 -14.83 -10.68
N ASP A 99 -0.91 -16.08 -11.01
CA ASP A 99 -1.06 -17.13 -9.99
C ASP A 99 0.24 -17.47 -9.26
N ALA A 100 1.39 -17.29 -9.92
CA ALA A 100 2.70 -17.51 -9.34
C ALA A 100 3.15 -16.41 -8.37
N TRP A 101 2.44 -15.29 -8.28
CA TRP A 101 2.86 -14.17 -7.44
C TRP A 101 2.45 -14.36 -5.98
N HIS A 102 3.40 -14.07 -5.10
CA HIS A 102 3.24 -13.98 -3.66
C HIS A 102 3.04 -12.53 -3.24
N ILE A 103 2.43 -12.32 -2.08
CA ILE A 103 2.14 -10.99 -1.54
C ILE A 103 2.75 -10.90 -0.14
N GLN A 104 3.42 -9.80 0.15
CA GLN A 104 3.89 -9.42 1.47
C GLN A 104 3.30 -8.06 1.84
N THR A 105 2.59 -8.01 2.95
CA THR A 105 2.05 -6.80 3.59
C THR A 105 1.80 -7.12 5.06
N THR A 106 1.63 -6.10 5.89
CA THR A 106 1.25 -6.27 7.30
C THR A 106 -0.25 -6.13 7.54
N LEU A 107 -1.05 -5.80 6.51
CA LEU A 107 -2.51 -5.81 6.64
C LEU A 107 -3.07 -7.21 6.93
N PRO A 108 -4.11 -7.34 7.75
CA PRO A 108 -4.81 -8.58 8.00
C PRO A 108 -5.30 -9.22 6.70
N GLN A 109 -4.90 -10.48 6.50
CA GLN A 109 -5.28 -11.26 5.32
C GLN A 109 -6.49 -12.14 5.63
N GLN A 110 -7.57 -11.99 4.87
CA GLN A 110 -8.79 -12.79 4.99
C GLN A 110 -8.76 -14.04 4.11
N SER A 111 -8.17 -13.94 2.92
CA SER A 111 -7.96 -15.05 2.02
C SER A 111 -6.72 -14.77 1.16
N ARG A 112 -6.34 -15.71 0.27
CA ARG A 112 -5.09 -15.62 -0.50
C ARG A 112 -4.80 -14.24 -1.13
N ARG A 113 -5.82 -13.47 -1.48
CA ARG A 113 -5.68 -12.19 -2.20
C ARG A 113 -6.60 -11.10 -1.67
N VAL A 114 -7.21 -11.33 -0.51
CA VAL A 114 -8.14 -10.40 0.13
C VAL A 114 -7.57 -9.96 1.46
N PHE A 115 -7.49 -8.66 1.63
CA PHE A 115 -6.97 -8.00 2.83
C PHE A 115 -7.99 -7.00 3.34
N THR A 116 -7.90 -6.62 4.60
CA THR A 116 -8.78 -5.64 5.22
C THR A 116 -8.00 -4.59 5.98
N ALA A 117 -8.54 -3.38 5.98
CA ALA A 117 -8.11 -2.29 6.85
C ALA A 117 -9.32 -1.73 7.59
N GLN A 118 -9.14 -1.28 8.82
CA GLN A 118 -10.23 -0.73 9.65
C GLN A 118 -10.70 0.63 9.13
N ASN A 119 -9.85 1.34 8.41
CA ASN A 119 -10.11 2.66 7.84
C ASN A 119 -9.08 3.03 6.77
N TYR A 120 -9.26 4.17 6.12
CA TYR A 120 -8.36 4.63 5.08
C TYR A 120 -6.95 4.96 5.60
N ALA A 121 -6.79 5.43 6.83
CA ALA A 121 -5.48 5.76 7.38
C ALA A 121 -4.63 4.48 7.55
N GLU A 122 -5.22 3.42 8.11
CA GLU A 122 -4.57 2.11 8.18
C GLU A 122 -4.26 1.55 6.79
N LEU A 123 -5.21 1.64 5.84
CA LEU A 123 -5.03 1.16 4.47
C LEU A 123 -3.79 1.75 3.80
N ILE A 124 -3.55 3.05 3.96
CA ILE A 124 -2.43 3.74 3.30
C ILE A 124 -1.11 3.68 4.09
N ASP A 125 -1.11 3.15 5.29
CA ASP A 125 0.10 2.99 6.13
C ASP A 125 0.80 1.64 5.89
N HIS A 126 0.19 0.74 5.14
CA HIS A 126 0.71 -0.60 4.87
C HIS A 126 1.11 -0.75 3.40
N PRO A 127 2.41 -0.86 3.09
CA PRO A 127 2.87 -1.14 1.74
C PRO A 127 2.58 -2.59 1.33
N PHE A 128 2.54 -2.81 0.03
CA PHE A 128 2.42 -4.12 -0.59
C PHE A 128 3.64 -4.41 -1.45
N GLU A 129 4.31 -5.53 -1.21
CA GLU A 129 5.33 -6.09 -2.08
C GLU A 129 4.80 -7.38 -2.70
N MET A 130 4.89 -7.51 -4.02
CA MET A 130 4.30 -8.61 -4.77
C MET A 130 5.26 -9.10 -5.86
N GLY A 131 5.30 -10.41 -6.08
CA GLY A 131 6.13 -10.98 -7.15
C GLY A 131 6.19 -12.49 -7.13
N ALA A 132 6.72 -13.06 -8.22
CA ALA A 132 6.91 -14.50 -8.32
C ALA A 132 8.09 -15.00 -7.45
N GLN A 133 9.08 -14.13 -7.23
CA GLN A 133 10.29 -14.45 -6.46
C GLN A 133 10.44 -13.43 -5.33
N ILE A 134 9.94 -13.81 -4.15
CA ILE A 134 10.12 -13.05 -2.92
C ILE A 134 10.78 -13.96 -1.89
N GLU A 135 11.98 -13.62 -1.47
CA GLU A 135 12.63 -14.25 -0.32
C GLU A 135 12.14 -13.56 0.95
N VAL A 136 11.74 -14.32 1.96
CA VAL A 136 11.28 -13.79 3.24
C VAL A 136 12.20 -14.30 4.35
N LEU A 137 12.89 -13.37 5.01
CA LEU A 137 13.71 -13.65 6.17
C LEU A 137 12.89 -13.34 7.44
N HIS A 138 13.03 -14.16 8.46
CA HIS A 138 12.25 -14.06 9.69
C HIS A 138 13.16 -13.82 10.90
N PHE A 139 12.69 -12.98 11.82
CA PHE A 139 13.30 -12.82 13.14
C PHE A 139 12.24 -12.39 14.17
N GLU A 140 12.64 -12.36 15.43
CA GLU A 140 11.80 -11.90 16.52
C GLU A 140 12.52 -10.80 17.30
N ALA A 141 11.81 -9.72 17.65
CA ALA A 141 12.26 -8.66 18.53
C ALA A 141 11.18 -8.37 19.58
N HIS A 142 11.56 -8.41 20.87
CA HIS A 142 10.64 -8.23 22.01
C HIS A 142 9.39 -9.13 21.98
N GLY A 143 9.53 -10.37 21.51
CA GLY A 143 8.41 -11.31 21.39
C GLY A 143 7.48 -11.08 20.20
N ILE A 144 7.81 -10.12 19.33
CA ILE A 144 7.03 -9.78 18.13
C ILE A 144 7.73 -10.36 16.90
N PRO A 145 7.02 -11.16 16.07
CA PRO A 145 7.59 -11.67 14.83
C PRO A 145 7.75 -10.58 13.78
N HIS A 146 8.91 -10.55 13.14
CA HIS A 146 9.27 -9.63 12.06
C HIS A 146 9.63 -10.39 10.79
N ARG A 147 9.40 -9.74 9.65
CA ARG A 147 9.75 -10.29 8.33
C ARG A 147 10.48 -9.24 7.50
N ILE A 148 11.52 -9.67 6.78
CA ILE A 148 12.17 -8.88 5.74
C ILE A 148 11.81 -9.51 4.41
N ALA A 149 11.07 -8.81 3.57
CA ALA A 149 10.75 -9.26 2.22
C ALA A 149 11.81 -8.70 1.24
N LEU A 150 12.43 -9.59 0.48
CA LEU A 150 13.44 -9.26 -0.53
C LEU A 150 12.91 -9.65 -1.89
N SER A 151 12.82 -8.71 -2.81
CA SER A 151 12.35 -8.94 -4.17
C SER A 151 13.27 -8.30 -5.21
N GLY A 152 13.18 -8.77 -6.46
CA GLY A 152 13.98 -8.29 -7.57
C GLY A 152 15.39 -8.87 -7.59
N HIS A 153 16.27 -8.27 -8.39
CA HIS A 153 17.64 -8.71 -8.54
C HIS A 153 18.56 -7.96 -7.58
N TYR A 154 19.26 -8.69 -6.74
CA TYR A 154 20.23 -8.14 -5.81
C TYR A 154 21.49 -9.05 -5.75
N PRO A 155 22.67 -8.47 -5.48
CA PRO A 155 23.90 -9.26 -5.31
C PRO A 155 23.79 -10.18 -4.10
N ASP A 156 24.61 -11.22 -4.08
CA ASP A 156 24.71 -12.08 -2.90
C ASP A 156 25.24 -11.29 -1.70
N PHE A 157 24.68 -11.57 -0.53
CA PHE A 157 25.00 -10.90 0.73
C PHE A 157 24.80 -11.84 1.92
N ASP A 158 25.36 -11.43 3.06
CA ASP A 158 25.24 -12.15 4.32
C ASP A 158 23.85 -11.94 4.95
N ARG A 159 22.97 -12.92 4.80
CA ARG A 159 21.60 -12.90 5.32
C ARG A 159 21.54 -12.94 6.84
N GLU A 160 22.44 -13.69 7.46
CA GLU A 160 22.49 -13.78 8.94
C GLU A 160 22.87 -12.43 9.54
N ARG A 161 23.84 -11.76 8.95
CA ARG A 161 24.22 -10.41 9.35
C ARG A 161 23.08 -9.41 9.13
N LEU A 162 22.39 -9.45 7.99
CA LEU A 162 21.23 -8.57 7.74
C LEU A 162 20.16 -8.76 8.82
N ILE A 163 19.80 -10.02 9.12
CA ILE A 163 18.82 -10.33 10.16
C ILE A 163 19.29 -9.79 11.52
N ALA A 164 20.55 -9.99 11.90
CA ALA A 164 21.08 -9.54 13.17
C ALA A 164 21.07 -8.00 13.30
N ASP A 165 21.47 -7.30 12.24
CA ASP A 165 21.52 -5.85 12.21
C ASP A 165 20.10 -5.25 12.29
N VAL A 166 19.15 -5.73 11.47
CA VAL A 166 17.75 -5.26 11.48
C VAL A 166 17.08 -5.59 12.81
N LYS A 167 17.29 -6.79 13.36
CA LYS A 167 16.79 -7.18 14.69
C LYS A 167 17.26 -6.21 15.77
N THR A 168 18.53 -5.81 15.73
CA THR A 168 19.11 -4.88 16.70
C THR A 168 18.44 -3.51 16.62
N ILE A 169 18.20 -3.01 15.40
CA ILE A 169 17.51 -1.73 15.16
C ILE A 169 16.07 -1.81 15.68
N CYS A 170 15.30 -2.82 15.27
CA CYS A 170 13.92 -2.98 15.71
C CYS A 170 13.79 -3.11 17.23
N ALA A 171 14.68 -3.88 17.85
CA ALA A 171 14.67 -4.04 19.30
C ALA A 171 14.94 -2.71 20.03
N TYR A 172 15.87 -1.90 19.52
CA TYR A 172 16.16 -0.58 20.08
C TYR A 172 14.97 0.37 19.94
N GLU A 173 14.34 0.42 18.77
CA GLU A 173 13.19 1.29 18.50
C GLU A 173 11.98 0.91 19.37
N ILE A 174 11.64 -0.38 19.44
CA ILE A 174 10.54 -0.86 20.31
C ILE A 174 10.81 -0.46 21.77
N ALA A 175 12.04 -0.64 22.25
CA ALA A 175 12.41 -0.27 23.62
C ALA A 175 12.33 1.24 23.87
N LEU A 176 12.65 2.06 22.85
CA LEU A 176 12.60 3.53 22.94
C LEU A 176 11.16 4.02 23.14
N PHE A 177 10.22 3.46 22.41
CA PHE A 177 8.79 3.83 22.51
C PHE A 177 8.09 3.20 23.71
N LYS A 178 8.69 2.19 24.35
CA LYS A 178 8.12 1.46 25.50
C LYS A 178 6.71 0.90 25.22
N GLN A 179 6.43 0.60 23.98
CA GLN A 179 5.18 0.03 23.49
C GLN A 179 5.50 -1.08 22.50
N PRO A 180 4.66 -2.11 22.39
CA PRO A 180 4.82 -3.10 21.32
C PRO A 180 4.71 -2.44 19.95
N ALA A 181 5.36 -3.03 18.95
CA ALA A 181 5.15 -2.62 17.58
C ALA A 181 3.67 -2.76 17.20
N PRO A 182 3.08 -1.83 16.46
CA PRO A 182 1.64 -1.83 16.18
C PRO A 182 1.22 -2.95 15.21
N PHE A 183 2.15 -3.51 14.43
CA PHE A 183 1.91 -4.58 13.44
C PHE A 183 3.19 -5.30 13.07
#